data_836337194c094f806409cd96dae0634f
#
_entry.id   836337194c094f806409cd96dae0634f
#
_cell.length_a   1.000
_cell.length_b   1.000
_cell.length_c   1.000
_cell.angle_alpha   90.00
_cell.angle_beta   90.00
_cell.angle_gamma   90.00
#
_symmetry.space_group_name_H-M   'P 1'
#
loop_
_entity.id
_entity.type
_entity.pdbx_description
1 polymer ?
#
loop_
_entity_poly.entity_id
_entity_poly.type
_entity_poly.pdbx_seq_one_letter_code
_entity_poly.pdbx_strand_id
1 'polypeptide(L)'
;MVIARTEKGHGVSSVANLDGWHGKPLPAEDAEHAIAELGGERDLRITPRKPETGVAPAANGGAVSLPTYDDGIATRKAFGEALAALAARPDVVALDGEVSNSTYTEDFQEVAPERFVQAYIAEQNMLGMAVGMQALGKTPFAATFAAFLTRAYDFVRMAAISRANLRLCGSHAGVSIGEDGPSQMGLEDLAMMRAVHGSTVLYPADGNATAKLVGAMADLRGISYLRSTREKTPTLYEPAEEFPIGGSKVLRSSDDDRVTIVGAGVTVFQALEAAQALSADGISVRVIDCYSIKPIDAKTLRRALEETGVLVTVEDHWPEGGLGDAVLEALAEGGELSGRVHKIAVTEMPGSGSPEELRDWAGISATKIAEMVRGVLGG
;
A
#
# COMPACT_ATOMS: atom_id res chain seq x y z
N MET A 1 4.23 -32.63 -0.11
CA MET A 1 3.28 -32.18 -1.18
C MET A 1 2.19 -33.23 -1.25
N VAL A 2 0.92 -32.82 -1.22
CA VAL A 2 -0.23 -33.70 -1.44
C VAL A 2 -0.83 -33.35 -2.80
N ILE A 3 -0.89 -34.34 -3.69
CA ILE A 3 -1.53 -34.18 -5.00
C ILE A 3 -2.88 -34.91 -4.94
N ALA A 4 -3.98 -34.14 -4.99
CA ALA A 4 -5.32 -34.67 -5.03
C ALA A 4 -5.76 -34.84 -6.50
N ARG A 5 -6.10 -36.05 -6.89
CA ARG A 5 -6.80 -36.29 -8.16
C ARG A 5 -8.29 -36.15 -7.91
N THR A 6 -8.88 -35.14 -8.50
CA THR A 6 -10.29 -34.84 -8.34
C THR A 6 -11.05 -35.07 -9.63
N GLU A 7 -12.33 -35.37 -9.51
CA GLU A 7 -13.27 -35.48 -10.61
C GLU A 7 -14.45 -34.56 -10.34
N LYS A 8 -14.80 -33.72 -11.31
CA LYS A 8 -15.92 -32.79 -11.17
C LYS A 8 -17.23 -33.54 -11.00
N GLY A 9 -18.00 -33.24 -9.94
CA GLY A 9 -19.27 -33.91 -9.66
C GLY A 9 -19.13 -35.37 -9.26
N HIS A 10 -17.97 -35.81 -8.74
CA HIS A 10 -17.75 -37.19 -8.31
C HIS A 10 -18.82 -37.70 -7.37
N GLY A 11 -19.32 -38.90 -7.64
CA GLY A 11 -20.36 -39.57 -6.83
C GLY A 11 -21.80 -39.26 -7.25
N VAL A 12 -22.02 -38.37 -8.21
CA VAL A 12 -23.35 -38.05 -8.74
C VAL A 12 -23.36 -38.31 -10.25
N SER A 13 -23.92 -39.45 -10.68
CA SER A 13 -23.83 -39.95 -12.06
C SER A 13 -24.39 -38.99 -13.12
N SER A 14 -25.40 -38.21 -12.77
CA SER A 14 -26.08 -37.28 -13.67
C SER A 14 -25.29 -36.02 -14.01
N VAL A 15 -24.20 -35.70 -13.22
CA VAL A 15 -23.42 -34.50 -13.40
C VAL A 15 -21.90 -34.73 -13.43
N ALA A 16 -21.45 -35.95 -13.13
CA ALA A 16 -20.04 -36.28 -13.09
C ALA A 16 -19.37 -36.06 -14.46
N ASN A 17 -18.30 -35.26 -14.49
CA ASN A 17 -17.55 -34.86 -15.69
C ASN A 17 -18.36 -34.16 -16.79
N LEU A 18 -19.54 -33.62 -16.48
CA LEU A 18 -20.39 -32.92 -17.46
C LEU A 18 -20.18 -31.40 -17.36
N ASP A 19 -20.24 -30.72 -18.48
CA ASP A 19 -20.28 -29.27 -18.58
C ASP A 19 -21.61 -28.67 -18.13
N GLY A 20 -21.61 -27.37 -17.82
CA GLY A 20 -22.82 -26.61 -17.51
C GLY A 20 -23.30 -26.68 -16.06
N TRP A 21 -22.60 -27.39 -15.16
CA TRP A 21 -22.98 -27.55 -13.75
C TRP A 21 -22.16 -26.67 -12.77
N HIS A 22 -21.40 -25.76 -13.29
CA HIS A 22 -20.67 -24.83 -12.42
C HIS A 22 -21.59 -23.75 -11.81
N GLY A 23 -21.72 -23.73 -10.47
CA GLY A 23 -22.58 -22.80 -9.77
C GLY A 23 -24.08 -22.97 -10.01
N LYS A 24 -24.52 -24.11 -10.53
CA LYS A 24 -25.89 -24.41 -10.84
C LYS A 24 -26.43 -25.52 -9.91
N PRO A 25 -27.54 -25.26 -9.16
CA PRO A 25 -28.15 -26.29 -8.33
C PRO A 25 -28.88 -27.33 -9.21
N LEU A 26 -28.96 -28.54 -8.69
CA LEU A 26 -29.82 -29.58 -9.30
C LEU A 26 -31.30 -29.21 -9.11
N PRO A 27 -32.21 -29.56 -10.07
CA PRO A 27 -33.64 -29.60 -9.83
C PRO A 27 -33.98 -30.52 -8.63
N ALA A 28 -35.11 -30.30 -7.95
CA ALA A 28 -35.42 -31.01 -6.72
C ALA A 28 -35.49 -32.55 -6.92
N GLU A 29 -36.06 -33.01 -8.02
CA GLU A 29 -36.17 -34.42 -8.35
C GLU A 29 -34.78 -35.06 -8.61
N ASP A 30 -33.91 -34.38 -9.34
CA ASP A 30 -32.53 -34.82 -9.59
C ASP A 30 -31.67 -34.78 -8.31
N ALA A 31 -31.95 -33.84 -7.41
CA ALA A 31 -31.28 -33.74 -6.11
C ALA A 31 -31.60 -34.92 -5.20
N GLU A 32 -32.87 -35.40 -5.19
CA GLU A 32 -33.26 -36.59 -4.44
C GLU A 32 -32.52 -37.84 -4.94
N HIS A 33 -32.39 -37.99 -6.25
CA HIS A 33 -31.59 -39.08 -6.84
C HIS A 33 -30.12 -38.98 -6.48
N ALA A 34 -29.53 -37.78 -6.57
CA ALA A 34 -28.14 -37.56 -6.23
C ALA A 34 -27.86 -37.84 -4.74
N ILE A 35 -28.78 -37.47 -3.85
CA ILE A 35 -28.70 -37.78 -2.42
C ILE A 35 -28.74 -39.30 -2.19
N ALA A 36 -29.60 -40.01 -2.90
CA ALA A 36 -29.66 -41.46 -2.81
C ALA A 36 -28.40 -42.16 -3.30
N GLU A 37 -27.80 -41.72 -4.44
CA GLU A 37 -26.50 -42.20 -4.93
C GLU A 37 -25.37 -41.97 -3.92
N LEU A 38 -25.37 -40.86 -3.20
CA LEU A 38 -24.40 -40.53 -2.17
C LEU A 38 -24.62 -41.26 -0.83
N GLY A 39 -25.62 -42.16 -0.76
CA GLY A 39 -25.92 -43.00 0.40
C GLY A 39 -26.97 -42.41 1.33
N GLY A 40 -27.81 -41.49 0.84
CA GLY A 40 -28.91 -40.88 1.58
C GLY A 40 -28.54 -39.74 2.49
N GLU A 41 -29.56 -39.09 3.05
CA GLU A 41 -29.34 -38.04 4.05
C GLU A 41 -28.69 -38.61 5.32
N ARG A 42 -27.67 -37.91 5.80
CA ARG A 42 -26.98 -38.26 7.05
C ARG A 42 -27.17 -37.15 8.07
N ASP A 43 -27.79 -37.49 9.20
CA ASP A 43 -27.81 -36.56 10.39
C ASP A 43 -26.45 -36.57 11.09
N LEU A 44 -25.45 -36.04 10.39
CA LEU A 44 -24.09 -35.89 10.94
C LEU A 44 -23.96 -34.53 11.59
N ARG A 45 -24.08 -34.49 12.89
CA ARG A 45 -23.73 -33.29 13.70
C ARG A 45 -22.24 -33.36 14.07
N ILE A 46 -21.41 -32.67 13.28
CA ILE A 46 -20.02 -32.50 13.62
C ILE A 46 -19.91 -31.24 14.48
N THR A 47 -19.52 -31.40 15.74
CA THR A 47 -19.06 -30.30 16.56
C THR A 47 -17.56 -30.13 16.29
N PRO A 48 -17.16 -29.15 15.47
CA PRO A 48 -15.74 -28.93 15.23
C PRO A 48 -15.10 -28.55 16.57
N ARG A 49 -14.03 -29.27 16.95
CA ARG A 49 -13.15 -28.74 17.99
C ARG A 49 -12.68 -27.37 17.51
N LYS A 50 -12.88 -26.33 18.30
CA LYS A 50 -12.12 -25.11 18.09
C LYS A 50 -10.67 -25.54 17.99
N PRO A 51 -9.94 -25.16 16.90
CA PRO A 51 -8.50 -25.38 16.89
C PRO A 51 -7.99 -24.80 18.21
N GLU A 52 -7.15 -25.55 18.89
CA GLU A 52 -6.39 -24.98 20.01
C GLU A 52 -5.81 -23.69 19.42
N THR A 53 -6.15 -22.56 20.01
CA THR A 53 -5.58 -21.28 19.59
C THR A 53 -4.10 -21.55 19.60
N GLY A 54 -3.52 -21.62 18.40
CA GLY A 54 -2.08 -21.75 18.27
C GLY A 54 -1.53 -20.72 19.21
N VAL A 55 -0.65 -21.12 20.12
CA VAL A 55 -0.04 -20.19 21.07
C VAL A 55 0.47 -19.08 20.19
N ALA A 56 -0.19 -17.93 20.26
CA ALA A 56 0.38 -16.72 19.64
C ALA A 56 1.80 -16.71 20.18
N PRO A 57 2.84 -16.75 19.34
CA PRO A 57 4.18 -16.72 19.84
C PRO A 57 4.20 -15.61 20.86
N ALA A 58 4.55 -15.95 22.10
CA ALA A 58 4.61 -14.97 23.16
C ALA A 58 5.41 -13.81 22.56
N ALA A 59 4.88 -12.61 22.61
CA ALA A 59 5.56 -11.40 22.15
C ALA A 59 6.75 -11.08 23.08
N ASN A 60 7.58 -12.07 23.34
CA ASN A 60 8.83 -12.01 24.08
C ASN A 60 9.97 -11.63 23.11
N GLY A 61 9.67 -10.84 22.11
CA GLY A 61 10.68 -10.13 21.34
C GLY A 61 11.29 -9.05 22.22
N GLY A 62 12.61 -8.91 22.18
CA GLY A 62 13.31 -7.77 22.77
C GLY A 62 12.69 -6.45 22.28
N ALA A 63 12.94 -5.36 23.00
CA ALA A 63 12.52 -4.04 22.56
C ALA A 63 13.05 -3.79 21.14
N VAL A 64 12.15 -3.50 20.18
CA VAL A 64 12.53 -3.16 18.81
C VAL A 64 13.06 -1.73 18.82
N SER A 65 14.33 -1.57 18.45
CA SER A 65 14.93 -0.25 18.21
C SER A 65 14.91 0.01 16.71
N LEU A 66 13.99 0.82 16.25
CA LEU A 66 13.91 1.21 14.84
C LEU A 66 15.07 2.15 14.47
N PRO A 67 15.59 2.08 13.24
CA PRO A 67 16.62 2.98 12.77
C PRO A 67 16.12 4.44 12.71
N THR A 68 17.05 5.37 12.84
CA THR A 68 16.81 6.80 12.71
C THR A 68 17.81 7.40 11.72
N TYR A 69 17.44 8.48 11.06
CA TYR A 69 18.20 9.07 9.97
C TYR A 69 18.34 10.58 10.16
N ASP A 70 19.58 11.04 10.29
CA ASP A 70 19.91 12.47 10.29
C ASP A 70 20.17 12.96 8.85
N ASP A 71 20.67 12.06 7.99
CA ASP A 71 20.90 12.30 6.56
C ASP A 71 19.82 11.65 5.71
N GLY A 72 19.58 12.23 4.53
CA GLY A 72 18.63 11.68 3.57
C GLY A 72 18.95 10.24 3.15
N ILE A 73 17.91 9.43 2.97
CA ILE A 73 17.99 8.02 2.56
C ILE A 73 16.83 7.67 1.64
N ALA A 74 16.99 6.66 0.78
CA ALA A 74 15.88 6.14 0.00
C ALA A 74 14.87 5.40 0.90
N THR A 75 13.58 5.65 0.73
CA THR A 75 12.55 5.02 1.58
C THR A 75 12.54 3.49 1.47
N ARG A 76 12.94 2.92 0.31
CA ARG A 76 13.13 1.47 0.17
C ARG A 76 14.26 0.93 1.05
N LYS A 77 15.35 1.69 1.26
CA LYS A 77 16.45 1.28 2.13
C LYS A 77 16.04 1.40 3.60
N ALA A 78 15.37 2.50 3.95
CA ALA A 78 14.82 2.67 5.30
C ALA A 78 13.80 1.56 5.65
N PHE A 79 13.03 1.06 4.66
CA PHE A 79 12.17 -0.12 4.82
C PHE A 79 12.99 -1.36 5.18
N GLY A 80 14.05 -1.66 4.42
CA GLY A 80 14.90 -2.84 4.68
C GLY A 80 15.55 -2.82 6.06
N GLU A 81 16.15 -1.70 6.44
CA GLU A 81 16.78 -1.53 7.75
C GLU A 81 15.75 -1.59 8.90
N ALA A 82 14.56 -1.02 8.74
CA ALA A 82 13.49 -1.13 9.72
C ALA A 82 12.95 -2.57 9.83
N LEU A 83 12.84 -3.28 8.70
CA LEU A 83 12.46 -4.69 8.67
C LEU A 83 13.53 -5.56 9.35
N ALA A 84 14.82 -5.30 9.13
CA ALA A 84 15.92 -5.97 9.82
C ALA A 84 15.85 -5.75 11.35
N ALA A 85 15.53 -4.54 11.80
CA ALA A 85 15.32 -4.26 13.22
C ALA A 85 14.14 -5.06 13.80
N LEU A 86 13.09 -5.31 13.02
CA LEU A 86 11.96 -6.16 13.42
C LEU A 86 12.33 -7.64 13.55
N ALA A 87 13.52 -8.07 13.13
CA ALA A 87 14.02 -9.42 13.38
C ALA A 87 14.18 -9.73 14.89
N ALA A 88 14.21 -8.71 15.76
CA ALA A 88 14.11 -8.90 17.20
C ALA A 88 12.79 -9.59 17.63
N ARG A 89 11.76 -9.56 16.77
CA ARG A 89 10.47 -10.26 16.96
C ARG A 89 10.53 -11.64 16.30
N PRO A 90 10.36 -12.75 17.04
CA PRO A 90 10.48 -14.12 16.49
C PRO A 90 9.31 -14.53 15.57
N ASP A 91 8.22 -13.77 15.59
CA ASP A 91 7.06 -13.98 14.73
C ASP A 91 7.24 -13.35 13.34
N VAL A 92 8.11 -12.35 13.20
CA VAL A 92 8.34 -11.67 11.93
C VAL A 92 9.11 -12.56 10.96
N VAL A 93 8.61 -12.66 9.73
CA VAL A 93 9.24 -13.35 8.59
C VAL A 93 9.20 -12.43 7.37
N ALA A 94 10.21 -12.51 6.53
CA ALA A 94 10.31 -11.73 5.32
C ALA A 94 10.25 -12.64 4.08
N LEU A 95 9.55 -12.16 3.03
CA LEU A 95 9.48 -12.80 1.72
C LEU A 95 9.82 -11.77 0.65
N ASP A 96 10.57 -12.19 -0.37
CA ASP A 96 10.98 -11.30 -1.47
C ASP A 96 10.82 -11.97 -2.84
N GLY A 97 10.44 -11.17 -3.83
CA GLY A 97 10.19 -11.58 -5.22
C GLY A 97 11.45 -11.56 -6.10
N GLU A 98 12.63 -11.93 -5.56
CA GLU A 98 13.93 -11.94 -6.27
C GLU A 98 14.46 -10.53 -6.62
N VAL A 99 14.12 -9.56 -5.78
CA VAL A 99 14.59 -8.16 -5.90
C VAL A 99 15.14 -7.64 -4.57
N SER A 100 15.63 -8.54 -3.71
CA SER A 100 16.03 -8.23 -2.33
C SER A 100 17.13 -7.16 -2.23
N ASN A 101 18.05 -7.10 -3.20
CA ASN A 101 19.05 -6.04 -3.33
C ASN A 101 18.45 -4.66 -3.67
N SER A 102 17.22 -4.64 -4.14
CA SER A 102 16.50 -3.42 -4.52
C SER A 102 15.45 -3.01 -3.48
N THR A 103 14.78 -3.96 -2.86
CA THR A 103 13.86 -3.75 -1.74
C THR A 103 14.57 -3.62 -0.41
N TYR A 104 15.85 -3.99 -0.35
CA TYR A 104 16.68 -4.12 0.86
C TYR A 104 16.14 -5.14 1.88
N THR A 105 15.34 -6.10 1.46
CA THR A 105 14.96 -7.23 2.32
C THR A 105 16.15 -8.16 2.61
N GLU A 106 17.25 -8.02 1.86
CA GLU A 106 18.52 -8.68 2.16
C GLU A 106 19.08 -8.30 3.54
N ASP A 107 18.81 -7.06 4.04
CA ASP A 107 19.22 -6.64 5.39
C ASP A 107 18.56 -7.54 6.47
N PHE A 108 17.29 -7.93 6.26
CA PHE A 108 16.61 -8.90 7.13
C PHE A 108 17.19 -10.32 6.96
N GLN A 109 17.51 -10.71 5.71
CA GLN A 109 18.13 -12.02 5.44
C GLN A 109 19.49 -12.17 6.15
N GLU A 110 20.28 -11.10 6.23
CA GLU A 110 21.57 -11.11 6.92
C GLU A 110 21.44 -11.39 8.43
N VAL A 111 20.42 -10.84 9.08
CA VAL A 111 20.23 -10.96 10.54
C VAL A 111 19.33 -12.14 10.95
N ALA A 112 18.48 -12.64 10.06
CA ALA A 112 17.54 -13.72 10.33
C ALA A 112 17.31 -14.64 9.10
N PRO A 113 18.38 -15.28 8.56
CA PRO A 113 18.29 -16.06 7.32
C PRO A 113 17.26 -17.19 7.37
N GLU A 114 17.03 -17.79 8.55
CA GLU A 114 16.07 -18.88 8.74
C GLU A 114 14.60 -18.42 8.67
N ARG A 115 14.37 -17.12 8.67
CA ARG A 115 13.05 -16.47 8.58
C ARG A 115 12.88 -15.63 7.31
N PHE A 116 13.84 -15.71 6.40
CA PHE A 116 13.77 -15.12 5.07
C PHE A 116 13.38 -16.17 4.03
N VAL A 117 12.49 -15.81 3.13
CA VAL A 117 12.03 -16.68 2.03
C VAL A 117 12.23 -15.97 0.71
N GLN A 118 13.15 -16.50 -0.10
CA GLN A 118 13.25 -16.10 -1.50
C GLN A 118 12.14 -16.78 -2.30
N ALA A 119 11.20 -15.97 -2.80
CA ALA A 119 10.04 -16.49 -3.54
C ALA A 119 10.26 -16.52 -5.05
N TYR A 120 11.43 -16.09 -5.51
CA TYR A 120 11.78 -15.97 -6.92
C TYR A 120 10.80 -15.05 -7.67
N ILE A 121 10.78 -15.09 -9.00
CA ILE A 121 9.85 -14.31 -9.83
C ILE A 121 8.47 -15.01 -9.84
N ALA A 122 7.88 -15.14 -8.66
CA ALA A 122 6.62 -15.85 -8.44
C ALA A 122 5.75 -15.14 -7.38
N GLU A 123 5.31 -13.93 -7.67
CA GLU A 123 4.62 -13.04 -6.75
C GLU A 123 3.32 -13.65 -6.21
N GLN A 124 2.62 -14.43 -7.02
CA GLN A 124 1.42 -15.18 -6.60
C GLN A 124 1.76 -16.21 -5.51
N ASN A 125 2.85 -16.97 -5.71
CA ASN A 125 3.31 -17.93 -4.71
C ASN A 125 3.80 -17.24 -3.45
N MET A 126 4.52 -16.11 -3.58
CA MET A 126 4.97 -15.28 -2.47
C MET A 126 3.80 -14.89 -1.56
N LEU A 127 2.73 -14.34 -2.14
CA LEU A 127 1.54 -13.95 -1.38
C LEU A 127 0.80 -15.17 -0.82
N GLY A 128 0.71 -16.28 -1.55
CA GLY A 128 0.12 -17.52 -1.06
C GLY A 128 0.88 -18.07 0.15
N MET A 129 2.21 -18.06 0.12
CA MET A 129 3.07 -18.44 1.25
C MET A 129 2.86 -17.50 2.44
N ALA A 130 2.82 -16.18 2.21
CA ALA A 130 2.58 -15.19 3.26
C ALA A 130 1.24 -15.43 3.98
N VAL A 131 0.16 -15.74 3.23
CA VAL A 131 -1.16 -16.10 3.80
C VAL A 131 -1.05 -17.38 4.65
N GLY A 132 -0.33 -18.40 4.17
CA GLY A 132 -0.12 -19.63 4.93
C GLY A 132 0.69 -19.41 6.21
N MET A 133 1.75 -18.62 6.15
CA MET A 133 2.56 -18.26 7.31
C MET A 133 1.78 -17.48 8.35
N GLN A 134 0.95 -16.52 7.91
CA GLN A 134 0.07 -15.76 8.80
C GLN A 134 -0.93 -16.69 9.51
N ALA A 135 -1.51 -17.64 8.80
CA ALA A 135 -2.43 -18.62 9.40
C ALA A 135 -1.77 -19.47 10.49
N LEU A 136 -0.44 -19.62 10.44
CA LEU A 136 0.38 -20.29 11.45
C LEU A 136 0.92 -19.34 12.53
N GLY A 137 0.39 -18.10 12.62
CA GLY A 137 0.75 -17.14 13.67
C GLY A 137 2.02 -16.33 13.39
N LYS A 138 2.54 -16.35 12.16
CA LYS A 138 3.65 -15.46 11.77
C LYS A 138 3.15 -14.09 11.34
N THR A 139 4.07 -13.13 11.35
CA THR A 139 3.88 -11.75 10.89
C THR A 139 4.67 -11.56 9.60
N PRO A 140 4.12 -11.94 8.43
CA PRO A 140 4.84 -11.89 7.17
C PRO A 140 4.90 -10.46 6.62
N PHE A 141 6.11 -10.07 6.18
CA PHE A 141 6.37 -8.93 5.32
C PHE A 141 6.76 -9.47 3.94
N ALA A 142 6.02 -9.10 2.90
CA ALA A 142 6.28 -9.51 1.53
C ALA A 142 6.59 -8.28 0.68
N ALA A 143 7.75 -8.29 0.02
CA ALA A 143 8.25 -7.17 -0.75
C ALA A 143 8.59 -7.58 -2.18
N THR A 144 8.27 -6.68 -3.09
CA THR A 144 8.69 -6.68 -4.50
C THR A 144 8.52 -5.27 -5.05
N PHE A 145 8.65 -5.07 -6.37
CA PHE A 145 8.31 -3.78 -6.96
C PHE A 145 6.80 -3.54 -6.94
N ALA A 146 6.39 -2.30 -6.79
CA ALA A 146 4.98 -1.91 -6.78
C ALA A 146 4.25 -2.39 -8.04
N ALA A 147 4.88 -2.24 -9.21
CA ALA A 147 4.37 -2.72 -10.49
C ALA A 147 4.17 -4.25 -10.50
N PHE A 148 5.07 -5.02 -9.87
CA PHE A 148 5.02 -6.48 -9.91
C PHE A 148 3.97 -7.07 -8.96
N LEU A 149 3.52 -6.32 -7.95
CA LEU A 149 2.40 -6.72 -7.11
C LEU A 149 1.08 -6.86 -7.89
N THR A 150 0.97 -6.24 -9.08
CA THR A 150 -0.18 -6.42 -9.97
C THR A 150 -0.40 -7.89 -10.32
N ARG A 151 0.69 -8.67 -10.49
CA ARG A 151 0.63 -10.11 -10.78
C ARG A 151 0.02 -10.93 -9.64
N ALA A 152 0.16 -10.47 -8.41
CA ALA A 152 -0.36 -11.14 -7.22
C ALA A 152 -1.69 -10.55 -6.71
N TYR A 153 -2.31 -9.62 -7.44
CA TYR A 153 -3.44 -8.85 -6.93
C TYR A 153 -4.66 -9.71 -6.55
N ASP A 154 -4.95 -10.78 -7.29
CA ASP A 154 -6.02 -11.72 -6.89
C ASP A 154 -5.73 -12.37 -5.53
N PHE A 155 -4.47 -12.73 -5.26
CA PHE A 155 -4.06 -13.25 -3.96
C PHE A 155 -4.24 -12.23 -2.83
N VAL A 156 -3.97 -10.96 -3.09
CA VAL A 156 -4.23 -9.86 -2.13
C VAL A 156 -5.75 -9.74 -1.87
N ARG A 157 -6.56 -9.77 -2.93
CA ARG A 157 -8.02 -9.74 -2.83
C ARG A 157 -8.55 -10.94 -2.04
N MET A 158 -8.08 -12.14 -2.32
CA MET A 158 -8.47 -13.35 -1.61
C MET A 158 -8.00 -13.36 -0.16
N ALA A 159 -6.82 -12.79 0.12
CA ALA A 159 -6.33 -12.61 1.47
C ALA A 159 -7.24 -11.69 2.30
N ALA A 160 -7.77 -10.60 1.70
CA ALA A 160 -8.74 -9.72 2.36
C ALA A 160 -10.05 -10.46 2.69
N ILE A 161 -10.58 -11.27 1.76
CA ILE A 161 -11.77 -12.11 2.00
C ILE A 161 -11.53 -13.11 3.13
N SER A 162 -10.34 -13.67 3.20
CA SER A 162 -9.90 -14.60 4.26
C SER A 162 -9.54 -13.91 5.57
N ARG A 163 -9.60 -12.57 5.63
CA ARG A 163 -9.21 -11.75 6.79
C ARG A 163 -7.76 -12.00 7.24
N ALA A 164 -6.89 -12.25 6.27
CA ALA A 164 -5.46 -12.44 6.53
C ALA A 164 -4.79 -11.13 6.98
N ASN A 165 -3.72 -11.25 7.77
CA ASN A 165 -2.90 -10.13 8.21
C ASN A 165 -1.59 -10.15 7.43
N LEU A 166 -1.47 -9.30 6.42
CA LEU A 166 -0.29 -9.21 5.55
C LEU A 166 0.31 -7.80 5.59
N ARG A 167 1.64 -7.74 5.49
CA ARG A 167 2.41 -6.51 5.35
C ARG A 167 3.10 -6.54 4.00
N LEU A 168 2.69 -5.65 3.11
CA LEU A 168 3.18 -5.58 1.75
C LEU A 168 4.04 -4.34 1.58
N CYS A 169 5.17 -4.47 0.89
CA CYS A 169 5.97 -3.33 0.45
C CYS A 169 6.10 -3.36 -1.06
N GLY A 170 5.62 -2.31 -1.72
CA GLY A 170 5.83 -2.05 -3.13
C GLY A 170 6.92 -1.02 -3.33
N SER A 171 8.09 -1.46 -3.76
CA SER A 171 9.22 -0.60 -4.08
C SER A 171 9.16 -0.10 -5.53
N HIS A 172 10.00 0.85 -5.88
CA HIS A 172 10.11 1.37 -7.25
C HIS A 172 8.76 1.90 -7.79
N ALA A 173 8.04 2.65 -6.95
CA ALA A 173 6.78 3.25 -7.34
C ALA A 173 6.99 4.63 -8.00
N GLY A 174 6.14 4.94 -8.98
CA GLY A 174 6.09 6.23 -9.64
C GLY A 174 7.10 6.41 -10.76
N VAL A 175 7.02 7.54 -11.47
CA VAL A 175 7.96 7.92 -12.54
C VAL A 175 9.34 8.29 -11.99
N SER A 176 9.42 8.63 -10.71
CA SER A 176 10.66 9.01 -10.02
C SER A 176 11.70 7.89 -9.92
N ILE A 177 11.36 6.66 -10.33
CA ILE A 177 12.36 5.58 -10.44
C ILE A 177 13.33 5.78 -11.60
N GLY A 178 12.96 6.55 -12.62
CA GLY A 178 13.87 7.01 -13.66
C GLY A 178 14.08 6.02 -14.80
N GLU A 179 15.33 5.63 -15.00
CA GLU A 179 15.83 4.95 -16.20
C GLU A 179 15.23 3.55 -16.42
N ASP A 180 14.74 2.90 -15.38
CA ASP A 180 14.17 1.54 -15.46
C ASP A 180 12.94 1.47 -16.40
N GLY A 181 12.27 2.60 -16.59
CA GLY A 181 11.18 2.74 -17.56
C GLY A 181 9.82 2.21 -17.07
N PRO A 182 8.78 2.38 -17.90
CA PRO A 182 7.38 2.24 -17.50
C PRO A 182 6.98 0.83 -17.03
N SER A 183 7.65 -0.22 -17.50
CA SER A 183 7.33 -1.59 -17.07
C SER A 183 7.64 -1.86 -15.60
N GLN A 184 8.43 -1.01 -14.96
CA GLN A 184 8.81 -1.13 -13.56
C GLN A 184 8.26 -0.01 -12.68
N MET A 185 7.68 1.04 -13.29
CA MET A 185 7.03 2.14 -12.60
C MET A 185 5.67 1.69 -12.04
N GLY A 186 5.54 1.62 -10.72
CA GLY A 186 4.23 1.41 -10.09
C GLY A 186 3.42 2.71 -10.15
N LEU A 187 2.43 2.77 -11.03
CA LEU A 187 1.55 3.94 -11.22
C LEU A 187 0.07 3.64 -10.93
N GLU A 188 -0.27 2.38 -10.67
CA GLU A 188 -1.60 1.88 -10.33
C GLU A 188 -1.70 1.31 -8.92
N ASP A 189 -0.59 1.24 -8.21
CA ASP A 189 -0.45 0.53 -6.95
C ASP A 189 -1.30 1.11 -5.82
N LEU A 190 -1.38 2.44 -5.69
CA LEU A 190 -2.26 3.08 -4.70
C LEU A 190 -3.73 2.76 -5.00
N ALA A 191 -4.16 2.84 -6.25
CA ALA A 191 -5.52 2.52 -6.67
C ALA A 191 -5.88 1.06 -6.34
N MET A 192 -5.02 0.12 -6.71
CA MET A 192 -5.19 -1.31 -6.41
C MET A 192 -5.34 -1.54 -4.91
N MET A 193 -4.41 -1.03 -4.11
CA MET A 193 -4.38 -1.30 -2.68
C MET A 193 -5.49 -0.57 -1.92
N ARG A 194 -5.90 0.62 -2.37
CA ARG A 194 -7.07 1.31 -1.84
C ARG A 194 -8.37 0.57 -2.09
N ALA A 195 -8.51 -0.11 -3.24
CA ALA A 195 -9.69 -0.92 -3.58
C ALA A 195 -9.83 -2.17 -2.71
N VAL A 196 -8.78 -2.62 -2.05
CA VAL A 196 -8.84 -3.78 -1.13
C VAL A 196 -9.63 -3.42 0.12
N HIS A 197 -10.66 -4.21 0.44
CA HIS A 197 -11.49 -3.96 1.63
C HIS A 197 -10.67 -4.02 2.93
N GLY A 198 -10.81 -3.00 3.76
CA GLY A 198 -10.14 -2.93 5.07
C GLY A 198 -8.62 -2.79 5.01
N SER A 199 -8.04 -2.46 3.86
CA SER A 199 -6.60 -2.23 3.74
C SER A 199 -6.15 -0.93 4.39
N THR A 200 -4.88 -0.90 4.79
CA THR A 200 -4.13 0.31 5.14
C THR A 200 -3.12 0.58 4.03
N VAL A 201 -3.06 1.82 3.55
CA VAL A 201 -2.17 2.24 2.44
C VAL A 201 -1.35 3.44 2.89
N LEU A 202 -0.02 3.28 2.89
CA LEU A 202 0.94 4.22 3.46
C LEU A 202 1.97 4.64 2.41
N TYR A 203 2.29 5.92 2.36
CA TYR A 203 3.32 6.46 1.46
C TYR A 203 4.20 7.49 2.19
N PRO A 204 5.23 7.05 2.91
CA PRO A 204 6.12 7.93 3.65
C PRO A 204 6.98 8.81 2.74
N ALA A 205 7.30 10.04 3.20
CA ALA A 205 8.14 10.97 2.48
C ALA A 205 9.65 10.73 2.72
N ASP A 206 10.04 10.32 3.93
CA ASP A 206 11.45 10.16 4.31
C ASP A 206 11.76 8.87 5.08
N GLY A 207 13.03 8.71 5.46
CA GLY A 207 13.51 7.54 6.20
C GLY A 207 12.88 7.39 7.59
N ASN A 208 12.75 8.47 8.36
CA ASN A 208 12.20 8.44 9.71
C ASN A 208 10.71 8.06 9.70
N ALA A 209 9.92 8.66 8.80
CA ALA A 209 8.53 8.27 8.58
C ALA A 209 8.41 6.81 8.16
N THR A 210 9.30 6.35 7.25
CA THR A 210 9.31 4.95 6.77
C THR A 210 9.56 3.99 7.93
N ALA A 211 10.60 4.20 8.73
CA ALA A 211 10.94 3.31 9.85
C ALA A 211 9.79 3.20 10.86
N LYS A 212 9.19 4.34 11.23
CA LYS A 212 8.05 4.39 12.15
C LYS A 212 6.82 3.65 11.60
N LEU A 213 6.49 3.86 10.32
CA LEU A 213 5.35 3.21 9.68
C LEU A 213 5.57 1.70 9.51
N VAL A 214 6.78 1.25 9.17
CA VAL A 214 7.14 -0.19 9.14
C VAL A 214 6.96 -0.83 10.51
N GLY A 215 7.43 -0.16 11.56
CA GLY A 215 7.19 -0.61 12.93
C GLY A 215 5.71 -0.73 13.27
N ALA A 216 4.92 0.28 12.93
CA ALA A 216 3.46 0.27 13.15
C ALA A 216 2.77 -0.84 12.36
N MET A 217 3.18 -1.10 11.11
CA MET A 217 2.62 -2.18 10.28
C MET A 217 2.73 -3.55 10.93
N ALA A 218 3.77 -3.81 11.71
CA ALA A 218 3.97 -5.10 12.38
C ALA A 218 2.79 -5.48 13.31
N ASP A 219 2.10 -4.48 13.86
CA ASP A 219 1.00 -4.65 14.80
C ASP A 219 -0.39 -4.43 14.19
N LEU A 220 -0.46 -3.98 12.92
CA LEU A 220 -1.73 -3.78 12.22
C LEU A 220 -2.43 -5.11 11.93
N ARG A 221 -3.76 -5.06 11.95
CA ARG A 221 -4.62 -6.14 11.45
C ARG A 221 -5.08 -5.85 10.04
N GLY A 222 -5.31 -6.91 9.29
CA GLY A 222 -5.69 -6.83 7.89
C GLY A 222 -4.48 -6.69 6.97
N ILE A 223 -4.70 -6.13 5.79
CA ILE A 223 -3.66 -5.94 4.78
C ILE A 223 -3.15 -4.51 4.90
N SER A 224 -1.85 -4.36 5.12
CA SER A 224 -1.17 -3.08 5.07
C SER A 224 -0.19 -3.06 3.89
N TYR A 225 -0.14 -1.95 3.20
CA TYR A 225 0.72 -1.68 2.06
C TYR A 225 1.53 -0.42 2.32
N LEU A 226 2.84 -0.51 2.18
CA LEU A 226 3.76 0.60 2.20
C LEU A 226 4.35 0.79 0.81
N ARG A 227 4.15 1.97 0.27
CA ARG A 227 4.75 2.42 -0.99
C ARG A 227 6.12 2.99 -0.73
N SER A 228 7.15 2.52 -1.43
CA SER A 228 8.49 3.07 -1.32
C SER A 228 9.10 3.38 -2.69
N THR A 229 10.10 4.24 -2.69
CA THR A 229 10.72 4.76 -3.91
C THR A 229 12.20 4.45 -3.97
N ARG A 230 12.76 4.51 -5.17
CA ARG A 230 14.18 4.26 -5.45
C ARG A 230 15.05 5.44 -5.05
N GLU A 231 14.55 6.65 -5.26
CA GLU A 231 15.28 7.89 -5.07
C GLU A 231 15.58 8.15 -3.59
N LYS A 232 16.76 8.68 -3.31
CA LYS A 232 17.12 9.17 -2.00
C LYS A 232 16.35 10.47 -1.72
N THR A 233 15.61 10.51 -0.62
CA THR A 233 14.90 11.71 -0.17
C THR A 233 15.67 12.38 0.99
N PRO A 234 15.62 13.70 1.09
CA PRO A 234 16.15 14.40 2.27
C PRO A 234 15.44 13.96 3.54
N THR A 235 16.10 14.09 4.70
CA THR A 235 15.42 13.94 6.00
C THR A 235 14.50 15.14 6.22
N LEU A 236 13.24 14.87 6.46
CA LEU A 236 12.19 15.86 6.67
C LEU A 236 11.72 15.91 8.13
N TYR A 237 11.71 14.77 8.78
CA TYR A 237 11.17 14.60 10.12
C TYR A 237 12.25 14.25 11.14
N GLU A 238 12.08 14.76 12.35
CA GLU A 238 12.93 14.38 13.48
C GLU A 238 12.66 12.90 13.89
N PRO A 239 13.65 12.18 14.43
CA PRO A 239 13.48 10.80 14.87
C PRO A 239 12.39 10.59 15.93
N ALA A 240 12.06 11.62 16.71
CA ALA A 240 11.01 11.56 17.74
C ALA A 240 9.58 11.74 17.18
N GLU A 241 9.44 12.11 15.91
CA GLU A 241 8.12 12.32 15.30
C GLU A 241 7.31 11.03 15.26
N GLU A 242 5.99 11.17 15.51
CA GLU A 242 5.04 10.07 15.48
C GLU A 242 4.16 10.12 14.23
N PHE A 243 3.84 8.93 13.69
CA PHE A 243 3.05 8.77 12.47
C PHE A 243 1.84 7.86 12.73
N PRO A 244 0.80 8.36 13.44
CA PRO A 244 -0.42 7.57 13.66
C PRO A 244 -1.09 7.23 12.33
N ILE A 245 -1.52 5.97 12.20
CA ILE A 245 -2.24 5.51 11.00
C ILE A 245 -3.54 6.31 10.84
N GLY A 246 -3.76 6.83 9.65
CA GLY A 246 -4.88 7.73 9.36
C GLY A 246 -4.59 9.21 9.62
N GLY A 247 -3.35 9.55 9.96
CA GLY A 247 -2.90 10.93 10.14
C GLY A 247 -2.28 11.54 8.89
N SER A 248 -1.99 12.83 9.00
CA SER A 248 -1.21 13.63 8.04
C SER A 248 -0.32 14.60 8.79
N LYS A 249 0.61 15.27 8.11
CA LYS A 249 1.46 16.31 8.68
C LYS A 249 1.28 17.63 7.94
N VAL A 250 0.96 18.70 8.66
CA VAL A 250 0.98 20.07 8.11
C VAL A 250 2.42 20.58 8.23
N LEU A 251 3.12 20.63 7.09
CA LEU A 251 4.55 20.97 7.03
C LEU A 251 4.81 22.48 6.97
N ARG A 252 3.86 23.18 6.38
CA ARG A 252 3.89 24.62 6.24
C ARG A 252 2.47 25.17 6.34
N SER A 253 2.29 26.25 7.11
CA SER A 253 1.02 26.98 7.18
C SER A 253 1.22 28.39 7.67
N SER A 254 0.33 29.29 7.27
CA SER A 254 0.18 30.66 7.77
C SER A 254 -1.30 31.04 7.81
N ASP A 255 -1.62 32.16 8.44
CA ASP A 255 -2.99 32.68 8.49
C ASP A 255 -3.45 33.27 7.14
N ASP A 256 -2.50 33.57 6.24
CA ASP A 256 -2.74 34.17 4.92
C ASP A 256 -2.69 33.14 3.79
N ASP A 257 -2.75 31.84 4.10
CA ASP A 257 -2.69 30.79 3.08
C ASP A 257 -3.87 30.86 2.11
N ARG A 258 -3.56 30.93 0.81
CA ARG A 258 -4.54 31.04 -0.28
C ARG A 258 -4.83 29.72 -1.00
N VAL A 259 -4.00 28.71 -0.76
CA VAL A 259 -4.10 27.39 -1.36
C VAL A 259 -3.43 26.37 -0.45
N THR A 260 -3.96 25.17 -0.43
CA THR A 260 -3.30 24.01 0.19
C THR A 260 -2.79 23.07 -0.88
N ILE A 261 -1.51 22.71 -0.82
CA ILE A 261 -0.94 21.63 -1.64
C ILE A 261 -0.84 20.36 -0.78
N VAL A 262 -1.38 19.26 -1.26
CA VAL A 262 -1.36 17.96 -0.60
C VAL A 262 -0.52 17.00 -1.43
N GLY A 263 0.57 16.53 -0.86
CA GLY A 263 1.43 15.52 -1.45
C GLY A 263 1.55 14.27 -0.58
N ALA A 264 2.23 13.25 -1.09
CA ALA A 264 2.65 12.08 -0.35
C ALA A 264 3.96 11.53 -0.94
N GLY A 265 4.84 11.01 -0.10
CA GLY A 265 6.14 10.51 -0.56
C GLY A 265 6.97 11.58 -1.27
N VAL A 266 7.47 11.29 -2.46
CA VAL A 266 8.38 12.19 -3.21
C VAL A 266 7.75 13.51 -3.60
N THR A 267 6.43 13.56 -3.80
CA THR A 267 5.75 14.79 -4.21
C THR A 267 5.65 15.83 -3.08
N VAL A 268 5.88 15.43 -1.85
CA VAL A 268 5.96 16.34 -0.70
C VAL A 268 7.11 17.35 -0.86
N PHE A 269 8.26 16.90 -1.33
CA PHE A 269 9.42 17.76 -1.56
C PHE A 269 9.16 18.74 -2.68
N GLN A 270 8.53 18.28 -3.78
CA GLN A 270 8.14 19.14 -4.88
C GLN A 270 7.11 20.20 -4.44
N ALA A 271 6.19 19.84 -3.55
CA ALA A 271 5.21 20.76 -2.98
C ALA A 271 5.86 21.83 -2.09
N LEU A 272 6.85 21.45 -1.28
CA LEU A 272 7.60 22.40 -0.43
C LEU A 272 8.44 23.38 -1.25
N GLU A 273 9.13 22.91 -2.30
CA GLU A 273 9.87 23.76 -3.23
C GLU A 273 8.95 24.71 -4.01
N ALA A 274 7.80 24.20 -4.48
CA ALA A 274 6.79 25.02 -5.15
C ALA A 274 6.24 26.11 -4.20
N ALA A 275 5.96 25.77 -2.95
CA ALA A 275 5.50 26.72 -1.94
C ALA A 275 6.54 27.80 -1.64
N GLN A 276 7.84 27.46 -1.67
CA GLN A 276 8.93 28.43 -1.52
C GLN A 276 8.97 29.39 -2.72
N ALA A 277 8.86 28.86 -3.94
CA ALA A 277 8.82 29.70 -5.18
C ALA A 277 7.61 30.64 -5.19
N LEU A 278 6.42 30.14 -4.80
CA LEU A 278 5.19 30.93 -4.73
C LEU A 278 5.25 32.02 -3.65
N SER A 279 5.97 31.77 -2.56
CA SER A 279 6.18 32.76 -1.50
C SER A 279 6.96 33.98 -2.00
N ALA A 280 7.89 33.81 -2.96
CA ALA A 280 8.60 34.91 -3.59
C ALA A 280 7.67 35.81 -4.43
N ASP A 281 6.55 35.27 -4.88
CA ASP A 281 5.48 36.00 -5.62
C ASP A 281 4.40 36.57 -4.67
N GLY A 282 4.59 36.47 -3.35
CA GLY A 282 3.63 36.92 -2.35
C GLY A 282 2.40 36.00 -2.21
N ILE A 283 2.50 34.75 -2.66
CA ILE A 283 1.44 33.73 -2.52
C ILE A 283 1.77 32.82 -1.36
N SER A 284 1.01 32.92 -0.28
CA SER A 284 1.12 32.01 0.87
C SER A 284 0.44 30.67 0.57
N VAL A 285 1.12 29.56 0.93
CA VAL A 285 0.73 28.20 0.59
C VAL A 285 0.86 27.30 1.81
N ARG A 286 -0.19 26.54 2.11
CA ARG A 286 -0.14 25.43 3.06
C ARG A 286 0.36 24.18 2.34
N VAL A 287 1.21 23.40 3.00
CA VAL A 287 1.67 22.10 2.48
C VAL A 287 1.35 21.01 3.48
N ILE A 288 0.71 19.94 3.01
CA ILE A 288 0.33 18.77 3.80
C ILE A 288 1.00 17.52 3.21
N ASP A 289 1.73 16.77 4.05
CA ASP A 289 2.12 15.39 3.77
C ASP A 289 1.00 14.45 4.20
N CYS A 290 0.37 13.79 3.24
CA CYS A 290 -0.66 12.80 3.44
C CYS A 290 -0.06 11.39 3.42
N TYR A 291 0.85 11.08 4.36
CA TYR A 291 1.57 9.80 4.44
C TYR A 291 0.64 8.59 4.62
N SER A 292 -0.57 8.78 5.15
CA SER A 292 -1.62 7.77 5.24
C SER A 292 -2.70 8.05 4.18
N ILE A 293 -2.66 7.25 3.11
CA ILE A 293 -3.62 7.37 1.99
C ILE A 293 -4.94 6.66 2.33
N LYS A 294 -4.85 5.57 3.13
CA LYS A 294 -6.02 4.85 3.64
C LYS A 294 -5.67 4.18 4.98
N PRO A 295 -6.39 4.46 6.07
CA PRO A 295 -7.36 5.54 6.15
C PRO A 295 -6.71 6.92 5.95
N ILE A 296 -7.50 7.91 5.51
CA ILE A 296 -7.01 9.25 5.23
C ILE A 296 -7.46 10.23 6.33
N ASP A 297 -6.68 11.29 6.57
CA ASP A 297 -6.99 12.35 7.53
C ASP A 297 -8.03 13.34 6.97
N ALA A 298 -9.28 12.92 6.90
CA ALA A 298 -10.38 13.73 6.39
C ALA A 298 -10.56 15.03 7.17
N LYS A 299 -10.27 15.03 8.47
CA LYS A 299 -10.46 16.21 9.34
C LYS A 299 -9.49 17.33 8.95
N THR A 300 -8.20 17.01 8.81
CA THR A 300 -7.17 17.99 8.42
C THR A 300 -7.41 18.50 7.00
N LEU A 301 -7.79 17.63 6.07
CA LEU A 301 -8.06 18.01 4.68
C LEU A 301 -9.27 18.93 4.53
N ARG A 302 -10.37 18.66 5.23
CA ARG A 302 -11.55 19.52 5.23
C ARG A 302 -11.26 20.90 5.80
N ARG A 303 -10.60 20.92 6.96
CA ARG A 303 -10.18 22.18 7.58
C ARG A 303 -9.29 22.98 6.63
N ALA A 304 -8.35 22.33 5.95
CA ALA A 304 -7.48 22.99 4.99
C ALA A 304 -8.27 23.59 3.82
N LEU A 305 -9.25 22.87 3.26
CA LEU A 305 -10.10 23.38 2.19
C LEU A 305 -11.00 24.55 2.66
N GLU A 306 -11.56 24.46 3.86
CA GLU A 306 -12.38 25.53 4.45
C GLU A 306 -11.58 26.81 4.65
N GLU A 307 -10.33 26.69 5.12
CA GLU A 307 -9.47 27.83 5.42
C GLU A 307 -8.84 28.46 4.17
N THR A 308 -8.49 27.66 3.16
CA THR A 308 -7.78 28.18 1.95
C THR A 308 -8.67 28.30 0.72
N GLY A 309 -9.86 27.67 0.70
CA GLY A 309 -10.80 27.67 -0.43
C GLY A 309 -10.33 26.91 -1.66
N VAL A 310 -9.05 26.53 -1.73
CA VAL A 310 -8.45 25.81 -2.87
C VAL A 310 -7.50 24.75 -2.35
N LEU A 311 -7.64 23.52 -2.88
CA LEU A 311 -6.78 22.40 -2.59
C LEU A 311 -6.22 21.83 -3.90
N VAL A 312 -4.91 21.59 -3.95
CA VAL A 312 -4.21 20.98 -5.08
C VAL A 312 -3.54 19.71 -4.59
N THR A 313 -3.97 18.55 -5.10
CA THR A 313 -3.27 17.28 -4.84
C THR A 313 -2.19 17.04 -5.86
N VAL A 314 -1.04 16.51 -5.43
CA VAL A 314 0.08 16.17 -6.29
C VAL A 314 0.48 14.72 -6.04
N GLU A 315 0.44 13.92 -7.08
CA GLU A 315 0.71 12.48 -6.97
C GLU A 315 1.58 11.94 -8.11
N ASP A 316 2.56 11.12 -7.74
CA ASP A 316 3.38 10.32 -8.65
C ASP A 316 2.69 8.98 -8.93
N HIS A 317 1.51 9.05 -9.55
CA HIS A 317 0.58 7.96 -9.79
C HIS A 317 -0.40 8.39 -10.88
N TRP A 318 -1.15 7.45 -11.48
CA TRP A 318 -2.27 7.80 -12.36
C TRP A 318 -3.33 8.63 -11.60
N PRO A 319 -4.09 9.48 -12.29
CA PRO A 319 -5.14 10.29 -11.64
C PRO A 319 -6.28 9.46 -11.06
N GLU A 320 -6.48 8.22 -11.56
CA GLU A 320 -7.55 7.34 -11.11
C GLU A 320 -7.15 6.56 -9.86
N GLY A 321 -7.95 6.69 -8.82
CA GLY A 321 -7.84 5.90 -7.59
C GLY A 321 -6.65 6.21 -6.68
N GLY A 322 -5.82 7.21 -7.00
CA GLY A 322 -4.65 7.60 -6.20
C GLY A 322 -4.97 8.52 -5.02
N LEU A 323 -4.00 9.38 -4.67
CA LEU A 323 -4.13 10.36 -3.58
C LEU A 323 -5.25 11.36 -3.85
N GLY A 324 -5.33 11.88 -5.08
CA GLY A 324 -6.35 12.89 -5.43
C GLY A 324 -7.77 12.37 -5.23
N ASP A 325 -8.04 11.13 -5.62
CA ASP A 325 -9.35 10.51 -5.40
C ASP A 325 -9.60 10.21 -3.92
N ALA A 326 -8.59 9.80 -3.16
CA ALA A 326 -8.71 9.62 -1.71
C ALA A 326 -9.09 10.92 -1.00
N VAL A 327 -8.50 12.04 -1.41
CA VAL A 327 -8.82 13.36 -0.89
C VAL A 327 -10.25 13.76 -1.26
N LEU A 328 -10.67 13.58 -2.52
CA LEU A 328 -12.03 13.90 -2.97
C LEU A 328 -13.08 13.07 -2.22
N GLU A 329 -12.86 11.77 -2.03
CA GLU A 329 -13.75 10.90 -1.25
C GLU A 329 -13.87 11.38 0.20
N ALA A 330 -12.75 11.69 0.86
CA ALA A 330 -12.72 12.20 2.24
C ALA A 330 -13.47 13.53 2.40
N LEU A 331 -13.39 14.40 1.40
CA LEU A 331 -14.12 15.67 1.39
C LEU A 331 -15.62 15.45 1.15
N ALA A 332 -15.99 14.54 0.27
CA ALA A 332 -17.40 14.25 -0.07
C ALA A 332 -18.19 13.64 1.10
N GLU A 333 -17.57 12.82 1.94
CA GLU A 333 -18.23 12.19 3.11
C GLU A 333 -18.77 13.20 4.13
N GLY A 334 -18.33 14.45 4.13
CA GLY A 334 -18.67 15.49 5.12
C GLY A 334 -19.81 16.41 4.77
N GLY A 335 -20.48 16.22 3.64
CA GLY A 335 -21.54 17.11 3.19
C GLY A 335 -21.11 18.04 2.04
N GLU A 336 -21.69 19.23 1.94
CA GLU A 336 -21.39 20.15 0.84
C GLU A 336 -19.91 20.58 0.82
N LEU A 337 -19.28 20.45 -0.34
CA LEU A 337 -17.92 20.94 -0.60
C LEU A 337 -17.95 22.45 -0.80
N SER A 338 -17.34 23.19 0.11
CA SER A 338 -17.09 24.61 -0.06
C SER A 338 -15.64 24.84 -0.50
N GLY A 339 -15.38 24.92 -1.81
CA GLY A 339 -14.03 25.13 -2.34
C GLY A 339 -13.77 24.40 -3.65
N ARG A 340 -12.56 24.55 -4.17
CA ARG A 340 -12.11 23.93 -5.42
C ARG A 340 -11.01 22.93 -5.14
N VAL A 341 -11.07 21.77 -5.79
CA VAL A 341 -10.02 20.76 -5.72
C VAL A 341 -9.46 20.53 -7.12
N HIS A 342 -8.15 20.59 -7.25
CA HIS A 342 -7.41 20.32 -8.48
C HIS A 342 -6.47 19.15 -8.26
N LYS A 343 -6.32 18.29 -9.26
CA LYS A 343 -5.42 17.14 -9.23
C LYS A 343 -4.27 17.36 -10.20
N ILE A 344 -3.05 17.13 -9.74
CA ILE A 344 -1.84 17.01 -10.55
C ILE A 344 -1.37 15.55 -10.40
N ALA A 345 -1.28 14.84 -11.51
CA ALA A 345 -0.96 13.41 -11.57
C ALA A 345 -0.26 13.07 -12.88
N VAL A 346 0.28 11.89 -13.00
CA VAL A 346 0.83 11.37 -14.25
C VAL A 346 -0.32 11.02 -15.20
N THR A 347 -0.40 11.66 -16.37
CA THR A 347 -1.55 11.52 -17.29
C THR A 347 -1.20 10.85 -18.62
N GLU A 348 0.09 10.66 -18.90
CA GLU A 348 0.56 10.03 -20.13
C GLU A 348 1.52 8.89 -19.81
N MET A 349 1.65 7.91 -20.72
CA MET A 349 2.56 6.78 -20.54
C MET A 349 4.01 7.27 -20.55
N PRO A 350 4.75 7.10 -19.44
CA PRO A 350 6.12 7.59 -19.34
C PRO A 350 7.09 6.80 -20.22
N GLY A 351 8.22 7.44 -20.52
CA GLY A 351 9.40 6.79 -21.07
C GLY A 351 10.44 6.49 -19.99
N SER A 352 11.69 6.30 -20.42
CA SER A 352 12.87 6.26 -19.54
C SER A 352 13.57 7.63 -19.56
N GLY A 353 14.07 8.07 -18.42
CA GLY A 353 14.78 9.33 -18.26
C GLY A 353 15.34 9.48 -16.87
N SER A 354 15.92 10.62 -16.52
CA SER A 354 16.26 10.91 -15.14
C SER A 354 14.98 11.15 -14.29
N PRO A 355 15.02 10.90 -12.97
CA PRO A 355 13.87 11.20 -12.11
C PRO A 355 13.38 12.64 -12.23
N GLU A 356 14.27 13.60 -12.38
CA GLU A 356 13.94 15.02 -12.51
C GLU A 356 13.22 15.30 -13.84
N GLU A 357 13.76 14.83 -14.97
CA GLU A 357 13.15 14.98 -16.30
C GLU A 357 11.75 14.37 -16.33
N LEU A 358 11.57 13.20 -15.74
CA LEU A 358 10.28 12.53 -15.72
C LEU A 358 9.25 13.22 -14.81
N ARG A 359 9.66 13.76 -13.67
CA ARG A 359 8.77 14.59 -12.85
C ARG A 359 8.34 15.85 -13.57
N ASP A 360 9.25 16.52 -14.28
CA ASP A 360 8.89 17.71 -15.05
C ASP A 360 7.98 17.39 -16.23
N TRP A 361 8.30 16.34 -16.97
CA TRP A 361 7.47 15.83 -18.06
C TRP A 361 6.06 15.45 -17.57
N ALA A 362 5.95 14.77 -16.43
CA ALA A 362 4.67 14.37 -15.82
C ALA A 362 3.88 15.53 -15.22
N GLY A 363 4.44 16.74 -15.18
CA GLY A 363 3.78 17.90 -14.60
C GLY A 363 3.76 17.95 -13.07
N ILE A 364 4.53 17.08 -12.40
CA ILE A 364 4.60 16.97 -10.93
C ILE A 364 5.87 17.58 -10.33
N SER A 365 6.69 18.29 -11.12
CA SER A 365 7.83 19.06 -10.62
C SER A 365 7.39 20.32 -9.86
N ALA A 366 8.26 20.86 -9.00
CA ALA A 366 8.00 22.07 -8.24
C ALA A 366 7.59 23.25 -9.14
N THR A 367 8.25 23.39 -10.30
CA THR A 367 7.92 24.42 -11.31
C THR A 367 6.50 24.25 -11.82
N LYS A 368 6.12 23.04 -12.22
CA LYS A 368 4.79 22.74 -12.77
C LYS A 368 3.69 22.90 -11.72
N ILE A 369 3.95 22.52 -10.49
CA ILE A 369 3.03 22.73 -9.37
C ILE A 369 2.81 24.25 -9.16
N ALA A 370 3.89 25.05 -9.14
CA ALA A 370 3.79 26.48 -8.96
C ALA A 370 3.05 27.18 -10.14
N GLU A 371 3.29 26.73 -11.38
CA GLU A 371 2.54 27.20 -12.56
C GLU A 371 1.03 26.92 -12.42
N MET A 372 0.66 25.71 -12.03
CA MET A 372 -0.73 25.32 -11.81
C MET A 372 -1.39 26.20 -10.72
N VAL A 373 -0.71 26.38 -9.57
CA VAL A 373 -1.22 27.21 -8.47
C VAL A 373 -1.47 28.65 -8.91
N ARG A 374 -0.52 29.26 -9.65
CA ARG A 374 -0.70 30.62 -10.20
C ARG A 374 -1.92 30.69 -11.12
N GLY A 375 -2.11 29.69 -12.01
CA GLY A 375 -3.27 29.60 -12.89
C GLY A 375 -4.59 29.52 -12.15
N VAL A 376 -4.65 28.70 -11.11
CA VAL A 376 -5.87 28.49 -10.30
C VAL A 376 -6.25 29.73 -9.48
N LEU A 377 -5.26 30.51 -9.02
CA LEU A 377 -5.48 31.72 -8.21
C LEU A 377 -5.66 32.99 -9.06
N GLY A 378 -5.20 32.99 -10.32
CA GLY A 378 -5.29 34.14 -11.25
C GLY A 378 -6.56 34.17 -12.10
N GLY A 379 -7.31 33.08 -12.16
CA GLY A 379 -8.62 32.98 -12.84
C GLY A 379 -9.74 33.00 -11.83
#